data_fca2004b62b0cdc132b5f6aac401cc50
#
_entry.id   fca2004b62b0cdc132b5f6aac401cc50
#
_cell.length_a   1.000
_cell.length_b   1.000
_cell.length_c   1.000
_cell.angle_alpha   90.00
_cell.angle_beta   90.00
_cell.angle_gamma   90.00
#
_symmetry.space_group_name_H-M   'P 1'
#
loop_
_entity.id
_entity.type
_entity.pdbx_description
1 polymer ?
#
loop_
_entity_poly.entity_id
_entity_poly.type
_entity_poly.pdbx_seq_one_letter_code
_entity_poly.pdbx_strand_id
1 'polypeptide(L)'
;MTITKARSEKVLFSSPYYENALAVVYKDGANITSLDDLKGKKIAAQLGTTGADLANKIEGTTVKEFDHSNEALLELQNGGANATVIDLPVAQYYSTKHPDQHIKFIAYPNTKEYLVLAINKDNKDLQEQINKAIADMKADGEFNTLYKKWFNVDAPADMPVVVEFK
;
A
#
# COMPACT_ATOMS: atom_id res chain seq x y z
N MET A 1 4.21 -6.97 -1.54
CA MET A 1 4.49 -6.13 -2.75
C MET A 1 3.21 -5.98 -3.53
N THR A 2 2.91 -4.78 -4.03
CA THR A 2 1.77 -4.55 -4.95
C THR A 2 2.04 -5.17 -6.32
N ILE A 3 1.05 -5.80 -6.89
CA ILE A 3 1.07 -6.33 -8.25
C ILE A 3 1.09 -5.18 -9.26
N THR A 4 2.08 -5.18 -10.16
CA THR A 4 2.11 -4.31 -11.34
C THR A 4 2.67 -5.07 -12.55
N LYS A 5 2.31 -4.62 -13.76
CA LYS A 5 2.82 -5.23 -15.00
C LYS A 5 4.36 -5.20 -15.04
N ALA A 6 4.96 -4.05 -14.74
CA ALA A 6 6.42 -3.90 -14.72
C ALA A 6 7.13 -4.84 -13.73
N ARG A 7 6.51 -5.09 -12.56
CA ARG A 7 7.05 -6.03 -11.57
C ARG A 7 6.88 -7.49 -12.01
N SER A 8 5.78 -7.84 -12.70
CA SER A 8 5.55 -9.20 -13.22
C SER A 8 6.60 -9.64 -14.26
N GLU A 9 7.23 -8.68 -14.92
CA GLU A 9 8.34 -8.97 -15.83
C GLU A 9 9.63 -9.39 -15.11
N LYS A 10 9.75 -9.06 -13.82
CA LYS A 10 10.97 -9.29 -13.02
C LYS A 10 10.84 -10.43 -12.02
N VAL A 11 9.64 -10.69 -11.50
CA VAL A 11 9.40 -11.69 -10.46
C VAL A 11 8.14 -12.50 -10.76
N LEU A 12 8.01 -13.67 -10.13
CA LEU A 12 6.73 -14.39 -10.03
C LEU A 12 5.95 -13.83 -8.84
N PHE A 13 4.63 -13.86 -8.94
CA PHE A 13 3.72 -13.47 -7.87
C PHE A 13 3.00 -14.66 -7.28
N SER A 14 2.84 -14.66 -5.97
CA SER A 14 1.88 -15.56 -5.33
C SER A 14 0.43 -15.14 -5.65
N SER A 15 -0.52 -15.98 -5.25
CA SER A 15 -1.91 -15.53 -5.10
C SER A 15 -1.98 -14.34 -4.15
N PRO A 16 -2.88 -13.36 -4.38
CA PRO A 16 -3.10 -12.24 -3.50
C PRO A 16 -3.50 -12.66 -2.09
N TYR A 17 -2.90 -12.02 -1.10
CA TYR A 17 -3.22 -12.24 0.30
C TYR A 17 -3.78 -11.02 1.01
N TYR A 18 -3.72 -9.84 0.40
CA TYR A 18 -4.26 -8.61 0.97
C TYR A 18 -4.78 -7.67 -0.12
N GLU A 19 -5.97 -7.11 0.10
CA GLU A 19 -6.51 -6.03 -0.70
C GLU A 19 -6.10 -4.70 -0.06
N ASN A 20 -5.31 -3.92 -0.77
CA ASN A 20 -4.75 -2.66 -0.33
C ASN A 20 -5.41 -1.47 -1.04
N ALA A 21 -5.32 -0.32 -0.43
CA ALA A 21 -5.52 0.97 -1.05
C ALA A 21 -4.39 1.90 -0.62
N LEU A 22 -4.13 2.94 -1.40
CA LEU A 22 -3.23 4.00 -0.99
C LEU A 22 -3.94 4.97 -0.05
N ALA A 23 -3.18 5.62 0.79
CA ALA A 23 -3.62 6.70 1.66
C ALA A 23 -2.72 7.92 1.51
N VAL A 24 -3.32 9.08 1.60
CA VAL A 24 -2.63 10.37 1.75
C VAL A 24 -2.63 10.71 3.22
N VAL A 25 -1.43 10.77 3.82
CA VAL A 25 -1.23 11.18 5.21
C VAL A 25 -0.77 12.64 5.24
N TYR A 26 -1.35 13.42 6.14
CA TYR A 26 -1.05 14.85 6.27
C TYR A 26 -1.21 15.31 7.72
N LYS A 27 -0.67 16.48 8.06
CA LYS A 27 -0.86 17.09 9.39
C LYS A 27 -2.28 17.60 9.57
N ASP A 28 -2.81 17.46 10.77
CA ASP A 28 -4.10 18.08 11.12
C ASP A 28 -4.08 19.58 10.81
N GLY A 29 -5.19 20.08 10.27
CA GLY A 29 -5.30 21.47 9.81
C GLY A 29 -4.84 21.73 8.36
N ALA A 30 -4.26 20.75 7.66
CA ALA A 30 -3.84 20.94 6.27
C ALA A 30 -4.99 20.92 5.24
N ASN A 31 -6.22 20.59 5.66
CA ASN A 31 -7.44 20.60 4.82
C ASN A 31 -7.29 19.85 3.50
N ILE A 32 -6.66 18.67 3.52
CA ILE A 32 -6.53 17.79 2.37
C ILE A 32 -7.73 16.83 2.38
N THR A 33 -8.56 16.88 1.36
CA THR A 33 -9.77 16.08 1.20
C THR A 33 -9.77 15.24 -0.09
N SER A 34 -8.88 15.60 -1.04
CA SER A 34 -8.75 14.95 -2.34
C SER A 34 -7.31 15.00 -2.86
N LEU A 35 -7.02 14.30 -3.96
CA LEU A 35 -5.71 14.42 -4.63
C LEU A 35 -5.52 15.80 -5.28
N ASP A 36 -6.59 16.48 -5.66
CA ASP A 36 -6.51 17.83 -6.23
C ASP A 36 -5.92 18.83 -5.24
N ASP A 37 -6.14 18.61 -3.94
CA ASP A 37 -5.57 19.46 -2.88
C ASP A 37 -4.04 19.29 -2.75
N LEU A 38 -3.47 18.27 -3.41
CA LEU A 38 -2.02 18.03 -3.44
C LEU A 38 -1.31 18.75 -4.59
N LYS A 39 -2.04 19.33 -5.56
CA LYS A 39 -1.44 20.04 -6.68
C LYS A 39 -0.50 21.14 -6.19
N GLY A 40 0.70 21.18 -6.77
CA GLY A 40 1.74 22.14 -6.41
C GLY A 40 2.39 21.93 -5.04
N LYS A 41 2.03 20.87 -4.31
CA LYS A 41 2.59 20.60 -2.96
C LYS A 41 3.83 19.71 -3.00
N LYS A 42 4.55 19.73 -1.88
CA LYS A 42 5.67 18.81 -1.63
C LYS A 42 5.12 17.52 -1.04
N ILE A 43 5.43 16.40 -1.65
CA ILE A 43 4.99 15.07 -1.22
C ILE A 43 6.21 14.21 -0.90
N ALA A 44 6.19 13.53 0.24
CA ALA A 44 7.15 12.50 0.56
C ALA A 44 6.59 11.13 0.21
N ALA A 45 7.40 10.23 -0.33
CA ALA A 45 6.98 8.87 -0.65
C ALA A 45 8.17 7.90 -0.52
N GLN A 46 7.88 6.61 -0.42
CA GLN A 46 8.94 5.60 -0.51
C GLN A 46 9.27 5.31 -1.98
N LEU A 47 10.56 5.32 -2.29
CA LEU A 47 11.11 5.05 -3.61
C LEU A 47 10.58 3.72 -4.18
N GLY A 48 10.20 3.74 -5.45
CA GLY A 48 9.79 2.55 -6.19
C GLY A 48 8.46 1.94 -5.74
N THR A 49 7.61 2.71 -5.05
CA THR A 49 6.27 2.29 -4.65
C THR A 49 5.19 2.86 -5.58
N THR A 50 4.03 2.23 -5.58
CA THR A 50 2.84 2.75 -6.28
C THR A 50 2.37 4.07 -5.68
N GLY A 51 2.68 4.33 -4.41
CA GLY A 51 2.46 5.63 -3.76
C GLY A 51 3.32 6.75 -4.35
N ALA A 52 4.61 6.48 -4.62
CA ALA A 52 5.48 7.42 -5.33
C ALA A 52 5.00 7.64 -6.77
N ASP A 53 4.62 6.57 -7.48
CA ASP A 53 4.07 6.66 -8.83
C ASP A 53 2.80 7.52 -8.88
N LEU A 54 1.92 7.40 -7.88
CA LEU A 54 0.71 8.23 -7.77
C LEU A 54 1.08 9.68 -7.50
N ALA A 55 1.97 9.95 -6.55
CA ALA A 55 2.40 11.30 -6.20
C ALA A 55 3.03 12.03 -7.40
N ASN A 56 3.85 11.32 -8.19
CA ASN A 56 4.50 11.88 -9.39
C ASN A 56 3.52 12.19 -10.53
N LYS A 57 2.31 11.61 -10.53
CA LYS A 57 1.26 11.90 -11.53
C LYS A 57 0.41 13.12 -11.19
N ILE A 58 0.48 13.62 -9.95
CA ILE A 58 -0.29 14.79 -9.53
C ILE A 58 0.40 16.04 -10.05
N GLU A 59 -0.36 16.90 -10.72
CA GLU A 59 0.14 18.09 -11.39
C GLU A 59 0.87 19.04 -10.44
N GLY A 60 2.09 19.43 -10.82
CA GLY A 60 2.88 20.46 -10.14
C GLY A 60 3.46 20.02 -8.79
N THR A 61 3.31 18.76 -8.38
CA THR A 61 3.91 18.26 -7.14
C THR A 61 5.44 18.21 -7.24
N THR A 62 6.09 18.40 -6.10
CA THR A 62 7.51 18.05 -5.92
C THR A 62 7.57 16.82 -5.03
N VAL A 63 7.96 15.67 -5.59
CA VAL A 63 8.04 14.42 -4.86
C VAL A 63 9.46 14.20 -4.36
N LYS A 64 9.61 14.02 -3.05
CA LYS A 64 10.86 13.61 -2.39
C LYS A 64 10.74 12.14 -2.01
N GLU A 65 11.58 11.32 -2.60
CA GLU A 65 11.57 9.88 -2.39
C GLU A 65 12.62 9.46 -1.36
N PHE A 66 12.28 8.47 -0.54
CA PHE A 66 13.08 7.92 0.55
C PHE A 66 13.19 6.40 0.42
N ASP A 67 14.20 5.80 1.00
CA ASP A 67 14.38 4.34 0.97
C ASP A 67 13.29 3.62 1.78
N HIS A 68 12.78 4.25 2.85
CA HIS A 68 11.77 3.66 3.72
C HIS A 68 10.58 4.60 3.96
N SER A 69 9.38 4.03 4.14
CA SER A 69 8.15 4.78 4.39
C SER A 69 8.16 5.58 5.70
N ASN A 70 8.88 5.11 6.73
CA ASN A 70 9.04 5.84 7.98
C ASN A 70 9.84 7.13 7.81
N GLU A 71 10.79 7.20 6.89
CA GLU A 71 11.54 8.41 6.56
C GLU A 71 10.65 9.43 5.86
N ALA A 72 9.78 8.98 4.95
CA ALA A 72 8.77 9.83 4.32
C ALA A 72 7.79 10.41 5.36
N LEU A 73 7.36 9.60 6.33
CA LEU A 73 6.52 10.07 7.44
C LEU A 73 7.26 11.06 8.34
N LEU A 74 8.54 10.84 8.61
CA LEU A 74 9.37 11.77 9.38
C LEU A 74 9.56 13.11 8.65
N GLU A 75 9.72 13.09 7.33
CA GLU A 75 9.78 14.30 6.50
C GLU A 75 8.49 15.11 6.61
N LEU A 76 7.33 14.44 6.59
CA LEU A 76 6.04 15.09 6.86
C LEU A 76 6.00 15.70 8.27
N GLN A 77 6.47 14.97 9.28
CA GLN A 77 6.50 15.43 10.67
C GLN A 77 7.36 16.68 10.84
N ASN A 78 8.51 16.71 10.20
CA ASN A 78 9.44 17.84 10.26
C ASN A 78 9.00 19.04 9.40
N GLY A 79 7.88 18.92 8.66
CA GLY A 79 7.36 19.98 7.80
C GLY A 79 8.11 20.14 6.48
N GLY A 80 8.97 19.18 6.11
CA GLY A 80 9.65 19.16 4.82
C GLY A 80 8.74 18.76 3.66
N ALA A 81 7.67 18.03 3.96
CA ALA A 81 6.59 17.69 3.03
C ALA A 81 5.23 18.16 3.56
N ASN A 82 4.27 18.37 2.64
CA ASN A 82 2.88 18.70 2.96
C ASN A 82 2.04 17.45 3.17
N ALA A 83 2.40 16.35 2.52
CA ALA A 83 1.73 15.06 2.60
C ALA A 83 2.70 13.90 2.32
N THR A 84 2.27 12.70 2.70
CA THR A 84 2.94 11.44 2.35
C THR A 84 1.92 10.50 1.73
N VAL A 85 2.29 9.82 0.63
CA VAL A 85 1.44 8.78 0.00
C VAL A 85 2.03 7.42 0.33
N ILE A 86 1.25 6.60 1.04
CA ILE A 86 1.66 5.27 1.53
C ILE A 86 0.48 4.30 1.51
N ASP A 87 0.73 3.03 1.80
CA ASP A 87 -0.32 2.03 1.96
C ASP A 87 -1.25 2.35 3.12
N LEU A 88 -2.56 2.20 2.92
CA LEU A 88 -3.58 2.52 3.92
C LEU A 88 -3.36 1.82 5.27
N PRO A 89 -3.05 0.51 5.35
CA PRO A 89 -2.81 -0.14 6.64
C PRO A 89 -1.59 0.42 7.38
N VAL A 90 -0.58 0.90 6.64
CA VAL A 90 0.58 1.59 7.23
C VAL A 90 0.17 2.93 7.84
N ALA A 91 -0.64 3.71 7.11
CA ALA A 91 -1.19 4.99 7.60
C ALA A 91 -2.03 4.80 8.86
N GLN A 92 -2.93 3.79 8.87
CA GLN A 92 -3.77 3.45 10.01
C GLN A 92 -2.95 3.03 11.23
N TYR A 93 -1.98 2.13 11.04
CA TYR A 93 -1.11 1.66 12.11
C TYR A 93 -0.28 2.81 12.70
N TYR A 94 0.34 3.61 11.83
CA TYR A 94 1.17 4.73 12.24
C TYR A 94 0.36 5.77 13.03
N SER A 95 -0.82 6.16 12.55
CA SER A 95 -1.71 7.09 13.24
C SER A 95 -2.13 6.58 14.62
N THR A 96 -2.40 5.26 14.74
CA THR A 96 -2.75 4.65 16.03
C THR A 96 -1.58 4.63 17.01
N LYS A 97 -0.36 4.44 16.52
CA LYS A 97 0.85 4.36 17.37
C LYS A 97 1.41 5.72 17.76
N HIS A 98 1.09 6.76 16.99
CA HIS A 98 1.61 8.11 17.19
C HIS A 98 0.48 9.15 17.28
N PRO A 99 -0.45 9.05 18.26
CA PRO A 99 -1.57 9.97 18.39
C PRO A 99 -1.14 11.41 18.70
N ASP A 100 0.05 11.58 19.29
CA ASP A 100 0.69 12.85 19.61
C ASP A 100 1.14 13.64 18.38
N GLN A 101 1.26 12.98 17.23
CA GLN A 101 1.75 13.63 16.01
C GLN A 101 0.67 14.37 15.24
N HIS A 102 -0.58 14.32 15.68
CA HIS A 102 -1.71 15.05 15.09
C HIS A 102 -1.78 14.91 13.56
N ILE A 103 -1.58 13.70 13.06
CA ILE A 103 -1.74 13.37 11.64
C ILE A 103 -3.15 12.89 11.33
N LYS A 104 -3.59 13.18 10.13
CA LYS A 104 -4.81 12.63 9.51
C LYS A 104 -4.44 11.89 8.23
N PHE A 105 -5.33 11.06 7.78
CA PHE A 105 -5.21 10.44 6.46
C PHE A 105 -6.56 10.30 5.79
N ILE A 106 -6.56 10.32 4.48
CA ILE A 106 -7.69 9.93 3.63
C ILE A 106 -7.32 8.68 2.86
N ALA A 107 -8.20 7.67 2.90
CA ALA A 107 -8.08 6.50 2.06
C ALA A 107 -8.45 6.85 0.62
N TYR A 108 -7.75 6.25 -0.33
CA TYR A 108 -8.01 6.44 -1.75
C TYR A 108 -8.56 5.15 -2.36
N PRO A 109 -9.88 4.93 -2.29
CA PRO A 109 -10.50 3.67 -2.67
C PRO A 109 -10.36 3.34 -4.17
N ASN A 110 -10.14 4.35 -5.01
CA ASN A 110 -9.91 4.16 -6.45
C ASN A 110 -8.50 3.63 -6.77
N THR A 111 -7.67 3.41 -5.76
CA THR A 111 -6.34 2.79 -5.87
C THR A 111 -6.34 1.36 -5.36
N LYS A 112 -7.44 0.62 -5.58
CA LYS A 112 -7.52 -0.80 -5.20
C LYS A 112 -6.34 -1.57 -5.78
N GLU A 113 -5.55 -2.13 -4.90
CA GLU A 113 -4.34 -2.88 -5.20
C GLU A 113 -4.39 -4.23 -4.50
N TYR A 114 -3.61 -5.18 -4.99
CA TYR A 114 -3.45 -6.47 -4.33
C TYR A 114 -1.99 -6.69 -3.95
N LEU A 115 -1.76 -7.11 -2.70
CA LEU A 115 -0.44 -7.48 -2.21
C LEU A 115 -0.20 -8.97 -2.37
N VAL A 116 1.01 -9.29 -2.81
CA VAL A 116 1.50 -10.63 -3.08
C VAL A 116 2.90 -10.83 -2.51
N LEU A 117 3.32 -12.07 -2.38
CA LEU A 117 4.71 -12.44 -2.21
C LEU A 117 5.41 -12.40 -3.57
N ALA A 118 6.56 -11.74 -3.62
CA ALA A 118 7.42 -11.73 -4.79
C ALA A 118 8.40 -12.91 -4.70
N ILE A 119 8.48 -13.69 -5.76
CA ILE A 119 9.25 -14.94 -5.82
C ILE A 119 10.21 -14.85 -7.00
N ASN A 120 11.42 -15.38 -6.87
CA ASN A 120 12.35 -15.44 -8.00
C ASN A 120 11.73 -16.17 -9.19
N LYS A 121 11.93 -15.64 -10.40
CA LYS A 121 11.35 -16.18 -11.64
C LYS A 121 11.69 -17.65 -11.91
N ASP A 122 12.84 -18.10 -11.44
CA ASP A 122 13.30 -19.48 -11.65
C ASP A 122 12.71 -20.44 -10.62
N ASN A 123 12.02 -19.95 -9.57
CA ASN A 123 11.51 -20.77 -8.48
C ASN A 123 9.99 -20.97 -8.56
N LYS A 124 9.54 -21.63 -9.63
CA LYS A 124 8.12 -21.94 -9.85
C LYS A 124 7.57 -22.90 -8.80
N ASP A 125 8.38 -23.85 -8.35
CA ASP A 125 7.98 -24.82 -7.32
C ASP A 125 7.60 -24.11 -6.01
N LEU A 126 8.37 -23.10 -5.61
CA LEU A 126 8.03 -22.29 -4.44
C LEU A 126 6.74 -21.50 -4.64
N GLN A 127 6.54 -20.95 -5.84
CA GLN A 127 5.29 -20.27 -6.17
C GLN A 127 4.08 -21.19 -6.01
N GLU A 128 4.15 -22.39 -6.53
CA GLU A 128 3.08 -23.38 -6.43
C GLU A 128 2.80 -23.79 -5.00
N GLN A 129 3.85 -24.04 -4.19
CA GLN A 129 3.72 -24.36 -2.77
C GLN A 129 3.06 -23.23 -1.98
N ILE A 130 3.47 -21.97 -2.21
CA ILE A 130 2.87 -20.81 -1.57
C ILE A 130 1.40 -20.64 -1.98
N ASN A 131 1.10 -20.77 -3.28
CA ASN A 131 -0.26 -20.66 -3.77
C ASN A 131 -1.17 -21.74 -3.20
N LYS A 132 -0.66 -22.97 -3.10
CA LYS A 132 -1.38 -24.07 -2.46
C LYS A 132 -1.64 -23.76 -0.98
N ALA A 133 -0.64 -23.31 -0.23
CA ALA A 133 -0.82 -22.97 1.17
C ALA A 133 -1.88 -21.86 1.37
N ILE A 134 -1.86 -20.81 0.54
CA ILE A 134 -2.88 -19.75 0.57
C ILE A 134 -4.28 -20.32 0.25
N ALA A 135 -4.38 -21.23 -0.73
CA ALA A 135 -5.64 -21.86 -1.08
C ALA A 135 -6.18 -22.77 0.04
N ASP A 136 -5.32 -23.59 0.64
CA ASP A 136 -5.66 -24.46 1.77
C ASP A 136 -6.17 -23.62 2.97
N MET A 137 -5.46 -22.54 3.34
CA MET A 137 -5.88 -21.62 4.41
C MET A 137 -7.22 -20.91 4.11
N LYS A 138 -7.50 -20.64 2.84
CA LYS A 138 -8.82 -20.09 2.44
C LYS A 138 -9.92 -21.13 2.57
N ALA A 139 -9.63 -22.38 2.24
CA ALA A 139 -10.60 -23.48 2.27
C ALA A 139 -10.99 -23.89 3.70
N ASP A 140 -10.04 -23.87 4.65
CA ASP A 140 -10.28 -24.25 6.05
C ASP A 140 -10.70 -23.07 6.97
N GLY A 141 -10.70 -21.84 6.44
CA GLY A 141 -11.10 -20.61 7.16
C GLY A 141 -9.98 -19.95 7.97
N GLU A 142 -8.77 -20.53 8.03
CA GLU A 142 -7.64 -19.94 8.74
C GLU A 142 -7.27 -18.58 8.14
N PHE A 143 -7.34 -18.44 6.81
CA PHE A 143 -7.06 -17.19 6.12
C PHE A 143 -7.91 -16.04 6.65
N ASN A 144 -9.24 -16.23 6.77
CA ASN A 144 -10.13 -15.19 7.28
C ASN A 144 -9.88 -14.91 8.76
N THR A 145 -9.56 -15.94 9.54
CA THR A 145 -9.21 -15.81 10.96
C THR A 145 -7.98 -14.92 11.15
N LEU A 146 -6.92 -15.15 10.36
CA LEU A 146 -5.72 -14.33 10.38
C LEU A 146 -5.97 -12.91 9.85
N TYR A 147 -6.73 -12.78 8.77
CA TYR A 147 -7.08 -11.49 8.19
C TYR A 147 -7.81 -10.62 9.21
N LYS A 148 -8.82 -11.17 9.89
CA LYS A 148 -9.57 -10.50 10.94
C LYS A 148 -8.72 -10.14 12.16
N LYS A 149 -7.83 -11.05 12.56
CA LYS A 149 -6.89 -10.81 13.67
C LYS A 149 -5.97 -9.60 13.42
N TRP A 150 -5.46 -9.44 12.20
CA TRP A 150 -4.49 -8.41 11.90
C TRP A 150 -5.09 -7.10 11.40
N PHE A 151 -6.21 -7.17 10.70
CA PHE A 151 -6.83 -6.01 10.06
C PHE A 151 -8.17 -5.61 10.66
N ASN A 152 -8.69 -6.40 11.60
CA ASN A 152 -9.98 -6.19 12.28
C ASN A 152 -11.21 -6.13 11.34
N VAL A 153 -11.09 -6.72 10.16
CA VAL A 153 -12.14 -6.89 9.15
C VAL A 153 -12.06 -8.29 8.55
N ASP A 154 -13.15 -8.77 7.98
CA ASP A 154 -13.13 -10.02 7.24
C ASP A 154 -12.39 -9.86 5.90
N ALA A 155 -11.76 -10.93 5.42
CA ALA A 155 -11.13 -10.94 4.12
C ALA A 155 -12.19 -10.72 3.02
N PRO A 156 -11.88 -9.91 1.97
CA PRO A 156 -12.79 -9.74 0.85
C PRO A 156 -13.16 -11.08 0.20
N ALA A 157 -14.46 -11.31 0.04
CA ALA A 157 -14.97 -12.55 -0.55
C ALA A 157 -14.60 -12.70 -2.04
N ASP A 158 -14.37 -11.57 -2.71
CA ASP A 158 -14.02 -11.46 -4.13
C ASP A 158 -12.53 -11.30 -4.40
N MET A 159 -11.68 -11.60 -3.41
CA MET A 159 -10.23 -11.53 -3.61
C MET A 159 -9.79 -12.51 -4.69
N PRO A 160 -9.18 -12.04 -5.80
CA PRO A 160 -8.84 -12.90 -6.92
C PRO A 160 -7.78 -13.94 -6.54
N VAL A 161 -7.75 -15.05 -7.26
CA VAL A 161 -6.66 -16.04 -7.14
C VAL A 161 -5.45 -15.59 -7.96
N VAL A 162 -5.71 -14.97 -9.11
CA VAL A 162 -4.70 -14.40 -10.02
C VAL A 162 -5.18 -13.02 -10.44
N VAL A 163 -4.26 -12.07 -10.55
CA VAL A 163 -4.55 -10.74 -11.12
C VAL A 163 -4.06 -10.71 -12.57
N GLU A 164 -4.99 -10.50 -13.49
CA GLU A 164 -4.66 -10.31 -14.89
C GLU A 164 -4.40 -8.84 -15.20
N PHE A 165 -3.39 -8.59 -16.03
CA PHE A 165 -3.10 -7.26 -16.55
C PHE A 165 -3.87 -7.05 -17.84
N LYS A 166 -4.73 -6.06 -17.85
CA LYS A 166 -5.41 -5.59 -19.05
C LYS A 166 -4.53 -4.62 -19.84
#